data_adb630867ce94412dc85e932d801db32
#
_entry.id   adb630867ce94412dc85e932d801db32
#
_cell.length_a   1.000
_cell.length_b   1.000
_cell.length_c   1.000
_cell.angle_alpha   90.00
_cell.angle_beta   90.00
_cell.angle_gamma   90.00
#
_symmetry.space_group_name_H-M   'P 1'
#
loop_
_entity.id
_entity.type
_entity.pdbx_description
1 polymer ?
#
loop_
_entity_poly.entity_id
_entity_poly.type
_entity_poly.pdbx_seq_one_letter_code
_entity_poly.pdbx_strand_id
1 'polypeptide(L)'
;LPRFLEKNSVNPAALAKSPLLGKLLASGDKRIIFKDDQGVVRFHESFASAERLEAALKAQNAHPKAIPAALDAYEATFDHHSFTGRSGTMFAYEGLGSIYWHMVAKLLLAASERTFAAAELGASTDVINQLTERYYTIRRGLGGFNKTPSVYGAFPLDPYSHTPSGSGARQPGMTGQVKEEVLTRFAELGVTVHGGRISFRPLLLRKSEFLREPAELSTFDLEGNALTVPLAEGTLGFTYCQVPIVMHQSDKLRIVLTKSTGTEEISGDTLSAEASSALFARTGQIKQIDVWTKPGC
;
A
#
# COMPACT_ATOMS: atom_id res chain seq x y z
N LEU A 1 4.53 -13.04 6.58
CA LEU A 1 3.19 -13.25 6.02
C LEU A 1 3.35 -13.69 4.57
N PRO A 2 2.64 -14.73 4.11
CA PRO A 2 2.65 -15.09 2.69
C PRO A 2 2.12 -13.91 1.88
N ARG A 3 2.67 -13.72 0.69
CA ARG A 3 2.14 -12.71 -0.21
C ARG A 3 0.72 -13.10 -0.61
N PHE A 4 -0.12 -12.11 -0.76
CA PHE A 4 -1.52 -12.28 -1.14
C PHE A 4 -1.72 -13.18 -2.36
N LEU A 5 -0.89 -13.01 -3.38
CA LEU A 5 -0.91 -13.83 -4.59
C LEU A 5 -0.55 -15.30 -4.33
N GLU A 6 0.26 -15.59 -3.33
CA GLU A 6 0.61 -16.97 -2.98
C GLU A 6 -0.58 -17.72 -2.38
N LYS A 7 -1.40 -17.01 -1.61
CA LYS A 7 -2.60 -17.56 -0.95
C LYS A 7 -3.68 -17.99 -1.95
N ASN A 8 -3.82 -17.27 -3.06
CA ASN A 8 -4.87 -17.50 -4.06
C ASN A 8 -4.37 -18.26 -5.30
N SER A 9 -3.21 -18.90 -5.21
CA SER A 9 -2.71 -19.78 -6.25
C SER A 9 -3.48 -21.10 -6.24
N VAL A 10 -3.95 -21.53 -7.42
CA VAL A 10 -4.63 -22.83 -7.53
C VAL A 10 -3.64 -23.93 -7.16
N ASN A 11 -4.04 -24.80 -6.24
CA ASN A 11 -3.23 -25.91 -5.79
C ASN A 11 -2.93 -26.86 -6.97
N PRO A 12 -1.65 -27.06 -7.38
CA PRO A 12 -1.32 -27.88 -8.53
C PRO A 12 -1.79 -29.34 -8.42
N ALA A 13 -1.75 -29.91 -7.21
CA ALA A 13 -2.20 -31.28 -6.97
C ALA A 13 -3.73 -31.42 -7.10
N ALA A 14 -4.48 -30.39 -6.70
CA ALA A 14 -5.93 -30.35 -6.88
C ALA A 14 -6.30 -30.10 -8.34
N LEU A 15 -5.57 -29.22 -9.03
CA LEU A 15 -5.75 -29.00 -10.47
C LEU A 15 -5.54 -30.29 -11.29
N ALA A 16 -4.49 -31.04 -10.96
CA ALA A 16 -4.19 -32.32 -11.63
C ALA A 16 -5.32 -33.36 -11.49
N LYS A 17 -6.13 -33.30 -10.43
CA LYS A 17 -7.28 -34.17 -10.21
C LYS A 17 -8.54 -33.73 -10.98
N SER A 18 -8.52 -32.56 -11.62
CA SER A 18 -9.65 -32.02 -12.38
C SER A 18 -9.31 -31.90 -13.88
N PRO A 19 -9.54 -32.95 -14.68
CA PRO A 19 -9.33 -32.91 -16.13
C PRO A 19 -10.13 -31.78 -16.82
N LEU A 20 -11.28 -31.43 -16.26
CA LEU A 20 -12.10 -30.31 -16.75
C LEU A 20 -11.35 -28.98 -16.65
N LEU A 21 -10.82 -28.66 -15.49
CA LEU A 21 -10.04 -27.41 -15.29
C LEU A 21 -8.77 -27.41 -16.13
N GLY A 22 -8.12 -28.56 -16.29
CA GLY A 22 -6.96 -28.72 -17.16
C GLY A 22 -7.28 -28.38 -18.63
N LYS A 23 -8.43 -28.88 -19.14
CA LYS A 23 -8.91 -28.56 -20.50
C LYS A 23 -9.25 -27.07 -20.65
N LEU A 24 -9.96 -26.51 -19.69
CA LEU A 24 -10.30 -25.07 -19.70
C LEU A 24 -9.06 -24.20 -19.70
N LEU A 25 -8.08 -24.54 -18.88
CA LEU A 25 -6.80 -23.84 -18.85
C LEU A 25 -6.03 -23.95 -20.17
N ALA A 26 -6.02 -25.13 -20.79
CA ALA A 26 -5.36 -25.36 -22.07
C ALA A 26 -6.08 -24.69 -23.26
N SER A 27 -7.39 -24.46 -23.17
CA SER A 27 -8.15 -23.75 -24.20
C SER A 27 -7.86 -22.25 -24.27
N GLY A 28 -7.22 -21.70 -23.26
CA GLY A 28 -6.98 -20.26 -23.15
C GLY A 28 -8.22 -19.44 -22.80
N ASP A 29 -9.35 -20.07 -22.54
CA ASP A 29 -10.57 -19.40 -22.09
C ASP A 29 -10.43 -18.95 -20.63
N LYS A 30 -10.28 -17.66 -20.43
CA LYS A 30 -10.02 -17.06 -19.11
C LYS A 30 -11.28 -16.94 -18.22
N ARG A 31 -12.45 -17.33 -18.70
CA ARG A 31 -13.73 -17.14 -17.96
C ARG A 31 -13.86 -17.97 -16.70
N ILE A 32 -13.14 -19.09 -16.57
CA ILE A 32 -13.19 -19.96 -15.39
C ILE A 32 -11.84 -19.98 -14.66
N ILE A 33 -10.77 -20.30 -15.39
CA ILE A 33 -9.43 -20.48 -14.84
C ILE A 33 -8.41 -19.98 -15.87
N PHE A 34 -7.35 -19.33 -15.42
CA PHE A 34 -6.35 -18.77 -16.31
C PHE A 34 -4.97 -18.75 -15.64
N LYS A 35 -3.95 -18.50 -16.44
CA LYS A 35 -2.61 -18.12 -15.95
C LYS A 35 -2.49 -16.62 -15.93
N ASP A 36 -2.00 -16.09 -14.81
CA ASP A 36 -1.62 -14.69 -14.73
C ASP A 36 -0.31 -14.40 -15.47
N ASP A 37 0.13 -13.13 -15.46
CA ASP A 37 1.34 -12.68 -16.16
C ASP A 37 2.64 -13.33 -15.64
N GLN A 38 2.58 -13.94 -14.47
CA GLN A 38 3.68 -14.69 -13.85
C GLN A 38 3.56 -16.21 -14.09
N GLY A 39 2.53 -16.64 -14.83
CA GLY A 39 2.27 -18.04 -15.10
C GLY A 39 1.57 -18.80 -13.97
N VAL A 40 1.14 -18.11 -12.91
CA VAL A 40 0.43 -18.71 -11.78
C VAL A 40 -1.02 -18.93 -12.17
N VAL A 41 -1.53 -20.12 -11.87
CA VAL A 41 -2.92 -20.51 -12.19
C VAL A 41 -3.87 -19.91 -11.16
N ARG A 42 -4.96 -19.27 -11.64
CA ARG A 42 -5.98 -18.62 -10.83
C ARG A 42 -7.37 -18.91 -11.35
N PHE A 43 -8.34 -18.97 -10.44
CA PHE A 43 -9.75 -18.87 -10.80
C PHE A 43 -10.11 -17.43 -11.19
N HIS A 44 -11.10 -17.27 -12.06
CA HIS A 44 -11.60 -15.96 -12.43
C HIS A 44 -12.30 -15.27 -11.24
N GLU A 45 -12.14 -13.96 -11.14
CA GLU A 45 -12.60 -13.15 -10.01
C GLU A 45 -14.12 -13.11 -9.80
N SER A 46 -14.89 -13.52 -10.78
CA SER A 46 -16.35 -13.59 -10.67
C SER A 46 -16.85 -14.68 -9.71
N PHE A 47 -15.97 -15.61 -9.32
CA PHE A 47 -16.36 -16.72 -8.46
C PHE A 47 -16.11 -16.39 -6.97
N ALA A 48 -17.14 -15.84 -6.34
CA ALA A 48 -17.12 -15.58 -4.91
C ALA A 48 -17.59 -16.80 -4.09
N SER A 49 -18.07 -17.84 -4.72
CA SER A 49 -18.50 -19.09 -4.06
C SER A 49 -18.48 -20.28 -5.02
N ALA A 50 -18.45 -21.49 -4.45
CA ALA A 50 -18.50 -22.74 -5.20
C ALA A 50 -19.78 -22.86 -6.05
N GLU A 51 -20.91 -22.35 -5.56
CA GLU A 51 -22.19 -22.39 -6.29
C GLU A 51 -22.13 -21.54 -7.56
N ARG A 52 -21.43 -20.41 -7.54
CA ARG A 52 -21.23 -19.59 -8.74
C ARG A 52 -20.33 -20.26 -9.76
N LEU A 53 -19.28 -20.93 -9.30
CA LEU A 53 -18.43 -21.72 -10.17
C LEU A 53 -19.21 -22.88 -10.79
N GLU A 54 -20.00 -23.58 -9.99
CA GLU A 54 -20.85 -24.66 -10.46
C GLU A 54 -21.84 -24.19 -11.54
N ALA A 55 -22.51 -23.07 -11.28
CA ALA A 55 -23.45 -22.47 -12.24
C ALA A 55 -22.75 -22.10 -13.56
N ALA A 56 -21.56 -21.52 -13.49
CA ALA A 56 -20.78 -21.17 -14.68
C ALA A 56 -20.31 -22.39 -15.46
N LEU A 57 -19.90 -23.47 -14.77
CA LEU A 57 -19.52 -24.73 -15.41
C LEU A 57 -20.72 -25.40 -16.09
N LYS A 58 -21.88 -25.38 -15.46
CA LYS A 58 -23.14 -25.87 -16.06
C LYS A 58 -23.53 -25.06 -17.30
N ALA A 59 -23.39 -23.73 -17.24
CA ALA A 59 -23.67 -22.83 -18.37
C ALA A 59 -22.73 -23.06 -19.56
N GLN A 60 -21.52 -23.57 -19.32
CA GLN A 60 -20.58 -23.98 -20.37
C GLN A 60 -20.76 -25.46 -20.81
N ASN A 61 -21.87 -26.08 -20.45
CA ASN A 61 -22.19 -27.50 -20.76
C ASN A 61 -21.12 -28.49 -20.25
N ALA A 62 -20.47 -28.18 -19.12
CA ALA A 62 -19.55 -29.10 -18.51
C ALA A 62 -20.28 -30.43 -18.12
N HIS A 63 -19.63 -31.56 -18.34
CA HIS A 63 -20.20 -32.83 -18.00
C HIS A 63 -20.44 -32.94 -16.49
N PRO A 64 -21.66 -33.28 -16.03
CA PRO A 64 -22.01 -33.27 -14.59
C PRO A 64 -21.05 -34.04 -13.70
N LYS A 65 -20.52 -35.18 -14.15
CA LYS A 65 -19.54 -35.98 -13.39
C LYS A 65 -18.15 -35.31 -13.24
N ALA A 66 -17.85 -34.29 -14.04
CA ALA A 66 -16.57 -33.59 -13.96
C ALA A 66 -16.61 -32.36 -13.05
N ILE A 67 -17.78 -31.84 -12.73
CA ILE A 67 -17.98 -30.66 -11.91
C ILE A 67 -17.44 -30.85 -10.48
N PRO A 68 -17.71 -31.92 -9.75
CA PRO A 68 -17.24 -32.09 -8.37
C PRO A 68 -15.74 -31.91 -8.22
N ALA A 69 -14.93 -32.52 -9.09
CA ALA A 69 -13.48 -32.39 -9.04
C ALA A 69 -12.99 -30.91 -9.29
N ALA A 70 -13.76 -30.11 -10.01
CA ALA A 70 -13.46 -28.68 -10.17
C ALA A 70 -13.82 -27.89 -8.91
N LEU A 71 -14.92 -28.24 -8.25
CA LEU A 71 -15.31 -27.62 -6.97
C LEU A 71 -14.36 -28.03 -5.84
N ASP A 72 -13.88 -29.25 -5.82
CA ASP A 72 -12.85 -29.71 -4.88
C ASP A 72 -11.54 -28.92 -5.07
N ALA A 73 -11.16 -28.64 -6.31
CA ALA A 73 -9.98 -27.83 -6.59
C ALA A 73 -10.18 -26.36 -6.17
N TYR A 74 -11.39 -25.85 -6.32
CA TYR A 74 -11.76 -24.51 -5.84
C TYR A 74 -11.70 -24.43 -4.31
N GLU A 75 -12.29 -25.39 -3.61
CA GLU A 75 -12.25 -25.46 -2.16
C GLU A 75 -10.83 -25.67 -1.63
N ALA A 76 -10.03 -26.53 -2.25
CA ALA A 76 -8.62 -26.71 -1.89
C ALA A 76 -7.76 -25.44 -2.09
N THR A 77 -8.22 -24.51 -2.92
CA THR A 77 -7.55 -23.21 -3.13
C THR A 77 -7.95 -22.19 -2.07
N PHE A 78 -9.23 -22.10 -1.73
CA PHE A 78 -9.78 -21.05 -0.90
C PHE A 78 -10.10 -21.49 0.54
N ASP A 79 -10.27 -22.79 0.75
CA ASP A 79 -10.50 -23.40 2.06
C ASP A 79 -11.67 -22.76 2.84
N HIS A 80 -12.80 -22.56 2.15
CA HIS A 80 -13.97 -21.88 2.69
C HIS A 80 -14.48 -22.48 4.00
N HIS A 81 -14.44 -23.82 4.09
CA HIS A 81 -14.97 -24.54 5.24
C HIS A 81 -14.11 -24.38 6.49
N SER A 82 -12.81 -24.09 6.33
CA SER A 82 -11.92 -23.86 7.46
C SER A 82 -11.96 -22.42 7.98
N PHE A 83 -12.40 -21.46 7.15
CA PHE A 83 -12.35 -20.04 7.43
C PHE A 83 -13.70 -19.35 7.28
N THR A 84 -14.77 -19.98 7.69
CA THR A 84 -16.07 -19.33 7.80
C THR A 84 -16.02 -18.31 8.94
N GLY A 85 -16.11 -17.03 8.59
CA GLY A 85 -16.22 -15.96 9.56
C GLY A 85 -17.63 -15.84 10.13
N ARG A 86 -17.87 -14.76 10.86
CA ARG A 86 -19.13 -14.48 11.54
C ARG A 86 -20.35 -14.48 10.63
N SER A 87 -20.18 -14.06 9.38
CA SER A 87 -21.25 -14.04 8.39
C SER A 87 -21.51 -15.39 7.72
N GLY A 88 -20.54 -16.31 7.76
CA GLY A 88 -20.56 -17.56 6.99
C GLY A 88 -20.55 -17.37 5.47
N THR A 89 -20.41 -16.14 5.00
CA THR A 89 -20.51 -15.79 3.57
C THR A 89 -19.20 -15.29 2.98
N MET A 90 -18.18 -15.06 3.83
CA MET A 90 -16.89 -14.52 3.45
C MET A 90 -15.80 -15.53 3.76
N PHE A 91 -15.33 -16.16 2.73
CA PHE A 91 -14.24 -17.13 2.87
C PHE A 91 -12.90 -16.45 3.07
N ALA A 92 -12.05 -17.08 3.86
CA ALA A 92 -10.66 -16.68 4.06
C ALA A 92 -10.43 -15.25 4.60
N TYR A 93 -11.48 -14.48 4.86
CA TYR A 93 -11.40 -13.09 5.34
C TYR A 93 -12.01 -12.87 6.71
N GLU A 94 -12.79 -13.80 7.17
CA GLU A 94 -13.32 -13.80 8.53
C GLU A 94 -12.87 -15.07 9.25
N GLY A 95 -12.39 -14.94 10.48
CA GLY A 95 -11.93 -16.07 11.32
C GLY A 95 -10.42 -16.17 11.46
N LEU A 96 -9.97 -17.32 12.03
CA LEU A 96 -8.57 -17.54 12.46
C LEU A 96 -7.65 -17.60 11.26
N GLY A 97 -7.34 -17.31 10.40
CA GLY A 97 -6.46 -17.31 9.23
C GLY A 97 -6.68 -16.11 8.33
N SER A 98 -7.65 -15.30 8.69
CA SER A 98 -7.97 -14.12 7.92
C SER A 98 -6.92 -13.04 8.12
N ILE A 99 -6.53 -12.38 7.02
CA ILE A 99 -5.67 -11.22 7.06
C ILE A 99 -6.54 -9.99 6.88
N TYR A 100 -6.64 -9.20 7.93
CA TYR A 100 -7.32 -7.91 7.86
C TYR A 100 -6.30 -6.83 7.52
N TRP A 101 -6.33 -6.34 6.30
CA TRP A 101 -5.37 -5.36 5.80
C TRP A 101 -5.35 -4.08 6.62
N HIS A 102 -6.47 -3.64 7.16
CA HIS A 102 -6.52 -2.51 8.09
C HIS A 102 -5.75 -2.78 9.40
N MET A 103 -5.67 -4.02 9.86
CA MET A 103 -4.85 -4.37 11.01
C MET A 103 -3.37 -4.43 10.65
N VAL A 104 -3.03 -4.90 9.46
CA VAL A 104 -1.65 -4.88 8.97
C VAL A 104 -1.17 -3.43 8.75
N ALA A 105 -2.04 -2.54 8.27
CA ALA A 105 -1.74 -1.12 8.16
C ALA A 105 -1.50 -0.47 9.54
N LYS A 106 -2.27 -0.83 10.57
CA LYS A 106 -2.01 -0.41 11.95
C LYS A 106 -0.71 -0.97 12.51
N LEU A 107 -0.36 -2.21 12.19
CA LEU A 107 0.93 -2.78 12.55
C LEU A 107 2.08 -2.01 11.89
N LEU A 108 1.92 -1.62 10.62
CA LEU A 108 2.90 -0.79 9.91
C LEU A 108 3.07 0.56 10.60
N LEU A 109 1.98 1.23 10.97
CA LEU A 109 2.01 2.49 11.69
C LEU A 109 2.73 2.33 13.04
N ALA A 110 2.38 1.31 13.82
CA ALA A 110 3.04 1.02 15.08
C ALA A 110 4.53 0.72 14.91
N ALA A 111 4.93 0.05 13.84
CA ALA A 111 6.34 -0.21 13.54
C ALA A 111 7.09 1.09 13.23
N SER A 112 6.48 2.03 12.48
CA SER A 112 7.07 3.35 12.24
C SER A 112 7.25 4.13 13.54
N GLU A 113 6.20 4.21 14.38
CA GLU A 113 6.24 4.88 15.68
C GLU A 113 7.33 4.31 16.60
N ARG A 114 7.50 2.99 16.61
CA ARG A 114 8.57 2.35 17.40
C ARG A 114 9.96 2.68 16.88
N THR A 115 10.13 2.82 15.57
CA THR A 115 11.40 3.22 14.96
C THR A 115 11.79 4.64 15.36
N PHE A 116 10.84 5.58 15.28
CA PHE A 116 11.07 6.95 15.72
C PHE A 116 11.33 7.04 17.24
N ALA A 117 10.53 6.36 18.06
CA ALA A 117 10.75 6.33 19.51
C ALA A 117 12.11 5.74 19.90
N ALA A 118 12.57 4.70 19.21
CA ALA A 118 13.90 4.13 19.44
C ALA A 118 15.00 5.16 19.13
N ALA A 119 14.87 5.91 18.03
CA ALA A 119 15.82 6.96 17.68
C ALA A 119 15.83 8.10 18.72
N GLU A 120 14.67 8.53 19.19
CA GLU A 120 14.54 9.56 20.24
C GLU A 120 15.14 9.12 21.57
N LEU A 121 15.05 7.83 21.89
CA LEU A 121 15.66 7.24 23.09
C LEU A 121 17.17 6.95 22.94
N GLY A 122 17.77 7.28 21.80
CA GLY A 122 19.20 7.09 21.56
C GLY A 122 19.61 5.64 21.33
N ALA A 123 18.72 4.80 20.79
CA ALA A 123 19.06 3.44 20.40
C ALA A 123 20.21 3.41 19.39
N SER A 124 20.97 2.32 19.39
CA SER A 124 22.08 2.14 18.45
C SER A 124 21.59 2.15 16.99
N THR A 125 22.47 2.53 16.09
CA THR A 125 22.19 2.50 14.64
C THR A 125 21.75 1.11 14.17
N ASP A 126 22.31 0.05 14.73
CA ASP A 126 21.92 -1.33 14.40
C ASP A 126 20.47 -1.65 14.79
N VAL A 127 20.03 -1.19 15.95
CA VAL A 127 18.61 -1.35 16.38
C VAL A 127 17.68 -0.57 15.46
N ILE A 128 18.03 0.67 15.12
CA ILE A 128 17.24 1.50 14.21
C ILE A 128 17.15 0.85 12.82
N ASN A 129 18.26 0.35 12.29
CA ASN A 129 18.30 -0.35 11.01
C ASN A 129 17.43 -1.60 11.02
N GLN A 130 17.49 -2.41 12.08
CA GLN A 130 16.64 -3.59 12.22
C GLN A 130 15.15 -3.24 12.28
N LEU A 131 14.77 -2.20 13.01
CA LEU A 131 13.39 -1.72 13.06
C LEU A 131 12.92 -1.21 11.69
N THR A 132 13.77 -0.45 10.99
CA THR A 132 13.52 0.02 9.63
C THR A 132 13.30 -1.16 8.66
N GLU A 133 14.13 -2.19 8.73
CA GLU A 133 13.96 -3.40 7.90
C GLU A 133 12.66 -4.13 8.22
N ARG A 134 12.25 -4.20 9.48
CA ARG A 134 10.95 -4.77 9.88
C ARG A 134 9.79 -3.94 9.36
N TYR A 135 9.89 -2.61 9.45
CA TYR A 135 8.91 -1.70 8.86
C TYR A 135 8.72 -2.00 7.36
N TYR A 136 9.81 -2.04 6.59
CA TYR A 136 9.72 -2.29 5.15
C TYR A 136 9.33 -3.74 4.80
N THR A 137 9.58 -4.69 5.67
CA THR A 137 9.07 -6.07 5.51
C THR A 137 7.54 -6.09 5.58
N ILE A 138 6.94 -5.36 6.52
CA ILE A 138 5.49 -5.19 6.62
C ILE A 138 4.98 -4.39 5.43
N ARG A 139 5.64 -3.30 5.08
CA ARG A 139 5.28 -2.40 3.98
C ARG A 139 5.20 -3.12 2.64
N ARG A 140 6.15 -4.02 2.36
CA ARG A 140 6.13 -4.86 1.15
C ARG A 140 4.93 -5.82 1.11
N GLY A 141 4.38 -6.18 2.24
CA GLY A 141 3.19 -7.03 2.33
C GLY A 141 1.89 -6.30 1.99
N LEU A 142 1.86 -4.99 2.17
CA LEU A 142 0.68 -4.17 1.86
C LEU A 142 0.57 -3.85 0.37
N GLY A 143 -0.65 -3.65 -0.11
CA GLY A 143 -0.90 -3.20 -1.48
C GLY A 143 -0.49 -1.75 -1.71
N GLY A 144 -0.41 -1.37 -2.98
CA GLY A 144 -0.13 0.03 -3.36
C GLY A 144 1.33 0.46 -3.26
N PHE A 145 2.19 -0.27 -2.58
CA PHE A 145 3.61 0.07 -2.45
C PHE A 145 4.44 -0.63 -3.53
N ASN A 146 4.86 0.13 -4.55
CA ASN A 146 5.67 -0.36 -5.67
C ASN A 146 5.13 -1.65 -6.32
N LYS A 147 3.80 -1.76 -6.39
CA LYS A 147 3.11 -2.90 -7.01
C LYS A 147 2.06 -2.41 -7.98
N THR A 148 2.01 -3.05 -9.13
CA THR A 148 0.86 -2.91 -10.02
C THR A 148 -0.36 -3.62 -9.42
N PRO A 149 -1.58 -3.27 -9.81
CA PRO A 149 -2.79 -3.98 -9.39
C PRO A 149 -2.72 -5.49 -9.65
N SER A 150 -2.15 -5.93 -10.77
CA SER A 150 -1.96 -7.34 -11.09
C SER A 150 -0.98 -8.04 -10.15
N VAL A 151 0.12 -7.38 -9.79
CA VAL A 151 1.09 -7.93 -8.83
C VAL A 151 0.53 -7.97 -7.41
N TYR A 152 -0.28 -6.98 -7.07
CA TYR A 152 -0.98 -6.98 -5.78
C TYR A 152 -2.09 -8.04 -5.72
N GLY A 153 -2.65 -8.40 -6.85
CA GLY A 153 -3.80 -9.30 -6.92
C GLY A 153 -5.08 -8.65 -6.38
N ALA A 154 -5.19 -7.35 -6.50
CA ALA A 154 -6.24 -6.56 -5.86
C ALA A 154 -7.63 -6.82 -6.40
N PHE A 155 -7.71 -7.32 -7.60
CA PHE A 155 -8.98 -7.46 -8.29
C PHE A 155 -9.59 -8.84 -8.21
N PRO A 156 -8.88 -9.87 -7.83
CA PRO A 156 -9.52 -11.13 -8.08
C PRO A 156 -10.47 -11.46 -6.97
N LEU A 157 -10.22 -12.20 -6.18
CA LEU A 157 -11.04 -13.19 -5.53
C LEU A 157 -11.31 -12.85 -4.06
N ASP A 158 -10.78 -11.73 -3.62
CA ASP A 158 -10.84 -11.35 -2.22
C ASP A 158 -12.02 -10.41 -1.94
N PRO A 159 -13.13 -10.90 -1.40
CA PRO A 159 -14.21 -10.01 -1.02
C PRO A 159 -13.73 -9.08 0.11
N TYR A 160 -14.11 -7.82 -0.01
CA TYR A 160 -13.98 -6.88 1.10
C TYR A 160 -14.98 -7.24 2.20
N SER A 161 -14.66 -6.96 3.47
CA SER A 161 -15.48 -7.35 4.62
C SER A 161 -16.95 -6.89 4.61
N HIS A 162 -17.29 -5.94 3.78
CA HIS A 162 -18.65 -5.43 3.57
C HIS A 162 -19.19 -5.70 2.16
N THR A 163 -18.50 -6.54 1.39
CA THR A 163 -19.01 -6.94 0.08
C THR A 163 -20.25 -7.83 0.25
N PRO A 164 -21.37 -7.52 -0.41
CA PRO A 164 -22.56 -8.37 -0.35
C PRO A 164 -22.24 -9.78 -0.78
N SER A 165 -22.89 -10.76 -0.14
CA SER A 165 -22.72 -12.17 -0.48
C SER A 165 -22.87 -12.40 -1.98
N GLY A 166 -21.96 -13.16 -2.54
CA GLY A 166 -21.97 -13.52 -3.94
C GLY A 166 -21.63 -12.40 -4.93
N SER A 167 -21.13 -11.25 -4.48
CA SER A 167 -20.79 -10.12 -5.36
C SER A 167 -19.34 -10.11 -5.83
N GLY A 168 -18.49 -11.02 -5.33
CA GLY A 168 -17.04 -11.03 -5.58
C GLY A 168 -16.32 -9.87 -4.91
N ALA A 169 -15.02 -9.78 -5.09
CA ALA A 169 -14.24 -8.67 -4.59
C ALA A 169 -14.54 -7.39 -5.37
N ARG A 170 -15.20 -6.43 -4.74
CA ARG A 170 -15.51 -5.12 -5.32
C ARG A 170 -14.45 -4.09 -5.01
N GLN A 171 -13.79 -4.22 -3.86
CA GLN A 171 -12.73 -3.34 -3.41
C GLN A 171 -11.65 -4.14 -2.69
N PRO A 172 -10.38 -3.85 -2.90
CA PRO A 172 -9.27 -4.52 -2.23
C PRO A 172 -9.09 -4.05 -0.77
N GLY A 173 -10.12 -3.95 0.02
CA GLY A 173 -10.06 -3.64 1.45
C GLY A 173 -9.41 -2.30 1.82
N MET A 174 -9.29 -1.36 0.88
CA MET A 174 -8.46 -0.17 1.05
C MET A 174 -9.08 0.90 1.95
N THR A 175 -10.39 0.92 2.11
CA THR A 175 -11.06 1.96 2.92
C THR A 175 -10.65 1.94 4.39
N GLY A 176 -10.32 0.77 4.95
CA GLY A 176 -9.82 0.64 6.32
C GLY A 176 -8.33 0.96 6.47
N GLN A 177 -7.61 1.21 5.39
CA GLN A 177 -6.16 1.44 5.40
C GLN A 177 -5.77 2.90 5.16
N VAL A 178 -6.65 3.69 4.53
CA VAL A 178 -6.30 5.00 3.97
C VAL A 178 -5.64 5.93 4.98
N LYS A 179 -6.18 6.03 6.19
CA LYS A 179 -5.61 6.93 7.20
C LYS A 179 -4.24 6.45 7.70
N GLU A 180 -4.08 5.17 7.91
CA GLU A 180 -2.78 4.59 8.33
C GLU A 180 -1.75 4.72 7.21
N GLU A 181 -2.15 4.56 5.94
CA GLU A 181 -1.28 4.76 4.78
C GLU A 181 -0.81 6.23 4.67
N VAL A 182 -1.69 7.19 4.89
CA VAL A 182 -1.34 8.61 4.91
C VAL A 182 -0.35 8.91 6.03
N LEU A 183 -0.63 8.44 7.25
CA LEU A 183 0.23 8.66 8.41
C LEU A 183 1.61 8.01 8.23
N THR A 184 1.65 6.78 7.74
CA THR A 184 2.93 6.11 7.48
C THR A 184 3.72 6.77 6.35
N ARG A 185 3.04 7.30 5.32
CA ARG A 185 3.74 8.04 4.27
C ARG A 185 4.34 9.35 4.78
N PHE A 186 3.65 10.10 5.62
CA PHE A 186 4.24 11.26 6.28
C PHE A 186 5.43 10.86 7.18
N ALA A 187 5.34 9.74 7.89
CA ALA A 187 6.46 9.23 8.65
C ALA A 187 7.66 8.86 7.76
N GLU A 188 7.44 8.20 6.60
CA GLU A 188 8.49 7.92 5.61
C GLU A 188 9.15 9.23 5.13
N LEU A 189 8.36 10.24 4.79
CA LEU A 189 8.85 11.57 4.40
C LEU A 189 9.48 12.34 5.58
N GLY A 190 9.37 11.80 6.78
CA GLY A 190 9.92 12.40 8.00
C GLY A 190 9.14 13.61 8.50
N VAL A 191 7.93 13.85 8.00
CA VAL A 191 7.07 14.94 8.49
C VAL A 191 6.45 14.53 9.81
N THR A 192 6.87 15.17 10.89
CA THR A 192 6.34 14.94 12.24
C THR A 192 5.83 16.24 12.85
N VAL A 193 4.85 16.15 13.73
CA VAL A 193 4.29 17.30 14.45
C VAL A 193 4.34 17.02 15.95
N HIS A 194 5.04 17.85 16.68
CA HIS A 194 5.08 17.76 18.13
C HIS A 194 4.91 19.16 18.76
N GLY A 195 4.02 19.30 19.72
CA GLY A 195 3.72 20.57 20.35
C GLY A 195 3.31 21.68 19.35
N GLY A 196 2.62 21.32 18.26
CA GLY A 196 2.22 22.23 17.19
C GLY A 196 3.35 22.68 16.26
N ARG A 197 4.55 22.12 16.38
CA ARG A 197 5.70 22.42 15.51
C ARG A 197 5.97 21.28 14.56
N ILE A 198 6.25 21.62 13.30
CA ILE A 198 6.57 20.68 12.23
C ILE A 198 8.08 20.44 12.21
N SER A 199 8.47 19.17 12.12
CA SER A 199 9.87 18.77 11.93
C SER A 199 10.00 17.85 10.73
N PHE A 200 11.20 17.84 10.12
CA PHE A 200 11.55 17.03 8.96
C PHE A 200 12.67 16.06 9.33
N ARG A 201 12.30 14.84 9.72
CA ARG A 201 13.23 13.78 10.16
C ARG A 201 13.01 12.52 9.35
N PRO A 202 13.52 12.41 8.12
CA PRO A 202 13.23 11.32 7.19
C PRO A 202 13.98 10.03 7.53
N LEU A 203 13.78 9.50 8.73
CA LEU A 203 14.42 8.30 9.26
C LEU A 203 14.12 7.06 8.43
N LEU A 204 12.92 6.95 7.89
CA LEU A 204 12.46 5.84 7.05
C LEU A 204 12.62 6.12 5.54
N LEU A 205 12.97 7.33 5.13
CA LEU A 205 13.03 7.68 3.72
C LEU A 205 14.21 6.98 3.03
N ARG A 206 13.91 6.31 1.92
CA ARG A 206 14.92 5.62 1.13
C ARG A 206 15.62 6.56 0.16
N LYS A 207 16.92 6.41 0.01
CA LYS A 207 17.69 7.15 -1.02
C LYS A 207 17.17 6.89 -2.43
N SER A 208 16.62 5.72 -2.69
CA SER A 208 16.06 5.35 -4.00
C SER A 208 14.80 6.11 -4.38
N GLU A 209 14.18 6.87 -3.46
CA GLU A 209 13.01 7.70 -3.73
C GLU A 209 13.38 9.10 -4.26
N PHE A 210 14.64 9.49 -4.13
CA PHE A 210 15.11 10.74 -4.73
C PHE A 210 15.24 10.59 -6.23
N LEU A 211 14.93 11.68 -6.94
CA LEU A 211 14.94 11.72 -8.40
C LEU A 211 16.35 11.40 -8.94
N ARG A 212 16.38 10.61 -10.02
CA ARG A 212 17.61 10.29 -10.76
C ARG A 212 17.86 11.22 -11.92
N GLU A 213 16.87 12.02 -12.29
CA GLU A 213 16.91 13.02 -13.34
C GLU A 213 15.99 14.18 -12.96
N PRO A 214 16.16 15.37 -13.51
CA PRO A 214 15.27 16.49 -13.25
C PRO A 214 13.83 16.18 -13.63
N ALA A 215 12.89 16.70 -12.83
CA ALA A 215 11.46 16.52 -13.04
C ALA A 215 10.68 17.78 -12.60
N GLU A 216 9.37 17.72 -12.67
CA GLU A 216 8.48 18.79 -12.22
C GLU A 216 7.43 18.24 -11.25
N LEU A 217 7.18 18.97 -10.17
CA LEU A 217 6.06 18.74 -9.28
C LEU A 217 4.90 19.64 -9.70
N SER A 218 3.90 19.05 -10.35
CA SER A 218 2.66 19.75 -10.66
C SER A 218 1.70 19.69 -9.47
N THR A 219 1.22 20.82 -9.02
CA THR A 219 0.31 20.94 -7.87
C THR A 219 -0.60 22.17 -8.04
N PHE A 220 -1.31 22.56 -6.98
CA PHE A 220 -2.14 23.76 -6.95
C PHE A 220 -1.77 24.61 -5.73
N ASP A 221 -1.82 25.92 -5.91
CA ASP A 221 -1.70 26.86 -4.80
C ASP A 221 -2.98 26.90 -3.94
N LEU A 222 -2.98 27.75 -2.92
CA LEU A 222 -4.12 27.89 -2.00
C LEU A 222 -5.37 28.50 -2.68
N GLU A 223 -5.19 29.22 -3.76
CA GLU A 223 -6.24 29.83 -4.57
C GLU A 223 -6.79 28.87 -5.65
N GLY A 224 -6.15 27.69 -5.77
CA GLY A 224 -6.56 26.67 -6.76
C GLY A 224 -5.94 26.86 -8.14
N ASN A 225 -4.95 27.77 -8.29
CA ASN A 225 -4.23 27.93 -9.54
C ASN A 225 -3.19 26.82 -9.70
N ALA A 226 -2.96 26.37 -10.94
CA ALA A 226 -1.92 25.41 -11.24
C ALA A 226 -0.53 25.98 -10.92
N LEU A 227 0.26 25.20 -10.21
CA LEU A 227 1.63 25.53 -9.81
C LEU A 227 2.57 24.41 -10.23
N THR A 228 3.68 24.76 -10.89
CA THR A 228 4.74 23.83 -11.25
C THR A 228 6.01 24.22 -10.53
N VAL A 229 6.59 23.28 -9.80
CA VAL A 229 7.85 23.45 -9.07
C VAL A 229 8.92 22.58 -9.75
N PRO A 230 10.01 23.19 -10.28
CA PRO A 230 11.10 22.43 -10.86
C PRO A 230 11.84 21.65 -9.77
N LEU A 231 12.12 20.40 -10.05
CA LEU A 231 12.86 19.49 -9.18
C LEU A 231 14.17 19.10 -9.85
N ALA A 232 15.30 19.36 -9.20
CA ALA A 232 16.59 18.91 -9.68
C ALA A 232 16.82 17.41 -9.42
N GLU A 233 17.77 16.81 -10.14
CA GLU A 233 18.30 15.49 -9.78
C GLU A 233 18.73 15.48 -8.31
N GLY A 234 18.50 14.35 -7.62
CA GLY A 234 18.84 14.18 -6.21
C GLY A 234 17.87 14.87 -5.25
N THR A 235 16.73 15.37 -5.72
CA THR A 235 15.68 15.94 -4.86
C THR A 235 14.44 15.03 -4.79
N LEU A 236 13.56 15.32 -3.82
CA LEU A 236 12.24 14.71 -3.68
C LEU A 236 11.22 15.82 -3.40
N GLY A 237 10.19 15.93 -4.24
CA GLY A 237 9.14 16.94 -4.09
C GLY A 237 7.81 16.33 -3.64
N PHE A 238 7.13 17.01 -2.72
CA PHE A 238 5.75 16.69 -2.30
C PHE A 238 5.06 17.95 -1.76
N THR A 239 3.81 17.85 -1.38
CA THR A 239 3.08 18.97 -0.76
C THR A 239 2.65 18.62 0.67
N TYR A 240 2.67 19.62 1.55
CA TYR A 240 2.08 19.54 2.87
C TYR A 240 1.29 20.83 3.16
N CYS A 241 0.03 20.70 3.55
CA CYS A 241 -0.90 21.82 3.66
C CYS A 241 -0.98 22.69 2.39
N GLN A 242 -0.89 22.07 1.21
CA GLN A 242 -0.80 22.69 -0.13
C GLN A 242 0.46 23.53 -0.39
N VAL A 243 1.44 23.52 0.51
CA VAL A 243 2.73 24.16 0.27
C VAL A 243 3.70 23.13 -0.28
N PRO A 244 4.38 23.40 -1.41
CA PRO A 244 5.44 22.53 -1.94
C PRO A 244 6.59 22.41 -0.97
N ILE A 245 7.07 21.19 -0.81
CA ILE A 245 8.25 20.86 -0.03
C ILE A 245 9.22 20.15 -0.96
N VAL A 246 10.47 20.64 -0.99
CA VAL A 246 11.56 20.02 -1.76
C VAL A 246 12.63 19.56 -0.79
N MET A 247 12.85 18.25 -0.74
CA MET A 247 13.93 17.66 0.04
C MET A 247 15.18 17.51 -0.78
N HIS A 248 16.32 17.91 -0.22
CA HIS A 248 17.65 17.82 -0.78
C HIS A 248 18.51 16.89 0.07
N GLN A 249 19.28 16.01 -0.56
CA GLN A 249 20.23 15.18 0.16
C GLN A 249 21.42 15.99 0.67
N SER A 250 21.66 15.99 1.97
CA SER A 250 22.76 16.75 2.60
C SER A 250 23.09 16.17 3.98
N ASP A 251 24.35 16.23 4.36
CA ASP A 251 24.77 15.94 5.74
C ASP A 251 24.50 17.13 6.70
N LYS A 252 24.22 18.31 6.18
CA LYS A 252 23.89 19.50 6.99
C LYS A 252 22.38 19.71 6.98
N LEU A 253 21.79 19.68 8.18
CA LEU A 253 20.37 19.92 8.37
C LEU A 253 20.08 21.43 8.32
N ARG A 254 19.22 21.84 7.40
CA ARG A 254 18.69 23.20 7.32
C ARG A 254 17.36 23.22 6.60
N ILE A 255 16.58 24.24 6.87
CA ILE A 255 15.32 24.52 6.18
C ILE A 255 15.38 25.94 5.64
N VAL A 256 14.91 26.13 4.40
CA VAL A 256 14.71 27.45 3.81
C VAL A 256 13.23 27.63 3.51
N LEU A 257 12.64 28.66 4.08
CA LEU A 257 11.27 29.08 3.80
C LEU A 257 11.28 30.16 2.74
N THR A 258 10.67 29.92 1.61
CA THR A 258 10.35 30.95 0.63
C THR A 258 9.01 31.57 0.99
N LYS A 259 9.03 32.82 1.39
CA LYS A 259 7.84 33.58 1.79
C LYS A 259 7.52 34.65 0.74
N SER A 260 6.32 35.20 0.80
CA SER A 260 5.93 36.37 -0.02
C SER A 260 6.80 37.61 0.23
N THR A 261 7.45 37.67 1.39
CA THR A 261 8.30 38.82 1.83
C THR A 261 9.80 38.58 1.70
N GLY A 262 10.22 37.40 1.18
CA GLY A 262 11.63 37.02 1.07
C GLY A 262 11.89 35.60 1.57
N THR A 263 13.13 35.30 1.84
CA THR A 263 13.54 33.96 2.31
C THR A 263 13.99 34.03 3.78
N GLU A 264 13.71 32.92 4.51
CA GLU A 264 14.18 32.71 5.88
C GLU A 264 14.90 31.39 5.96
N GLU A 265 16.12 31.37 6.50
CA GLU A 265 16.87 30.15 6.73
C GLU A 265 16.79 29.75 8.21
N ILE A 266 16.50 28.47 8.46
CA ILE A 266 16.42 27.85 9.78
C ILE A 266 17.49 26.77 9.87
N SER A 267 18.37 26.89 10.84
CA SER A 267 19.34 25.85 11.17
C SER A 267 18.64 24.72 11.90
N GLY A 268 18.79 23.47 11.40
CA GLY A 268 18.15 22.28 11.96
C GLY A 268 16.99 21.74 11.15
N ASP A 269 16.15 20.96 11.80
CA ASP A 269 15.10 20.16 11.18
C ASP A 269 13.66 20.58 11.55
N THR A 270 13.51 21.63 12.35
CA THR A 270 12.21 21.97 12.97
C THR A 270 11.83 23.43 12.70
N LEU A 271 10.61 23.64 12.20
CA LEU A 271 10.04 24.97 11.99
C LEU A 271 9.77 25.68 13.32
N SER A 272 9.77 27.02 13.29
CA SER A 272 9.27 27.81 14.42
C SER A 272 7.77 27.57 14.66
N ALA A 273 7.27 27.93 15.83
CA ALA A 273 5.84 27.82 16.13
C ALA A 273 5.00 28.70 15.19
N GLU A 274 5.50 29.89 14.87
CA GLU A 274 4.86 30.85 13.96
C GLU A 274 4.79 30.30 12.54
N ALA A 275 5.90 29.78 12.01
CA ALA A 275 5.94 29.18 10.67
C ALA A 275 5.03 27.94 10.58
N SER A 276 5.04 27.09 11.60
CA SER A 276 4.17 25.92 11.66
C SER A 276 2.69 26.33 11.71
N SER A 277 2.34 27.33 12.53
CA SER A 277 0.98 27.85 12.62
C SER A 277 0.52 28.47 11.30
N ALA A 278 1.38 29.26 10.64
CA ALA A 278 1.08 29.85 9.33
C ALA A 278 0.82 28.78 8.26
N LEU A 279 1.57 27.68 8.30
CA LEU A 279 1.39 26.54 7.40
C LEU A 279 0.04 25.84 7.65
N PHE A 280 -0.26 25.51 8.90
CA PHE A 280 -1.54 24.87 9.26
C PHE A 280 -2.76 25.73 8.96
N ALA A 281 -2.65 27.02 9.21
CA ALA A 281 -3.70 27.99 8.93
C ALA A 281 -3.84 28.32 7.42
N ARG A 282 -2.93 27.81 6.58
CA ARG A 282 -2.91 28.07 5.13
C ARG A 282 -2.99 29.58 4.80
N THR A 283 -2.18 30.37 5.49
CA THR A 283 -2.20 31.85 5.34
C THR A 283 -1.65 32.35 4.01
N GLY A 284 -1.00 31.47 3.22
CA GLY A 284 -0.33 31.83 1.98
C GLY A 284 1.00 32.61 2.18
N GLN A 285 1.44 32.78 3.42
CA GLN A 285 2.71 33.47 3.71
C GLN A 285 3.93 32.63 3.28
N ILE A 286 3.85 31.30 3.41
CA ILE A 286 4.89 30.37 2.98
C ILE A 286 4.50 29.82 1.61
N LYS A 287 5.37 30.02 0.63
CA LYS A 287 5.15 29.60 -0.75
C LYS A 287 5.84 28.30 -1.09
N GLN A 288 6.99 28.01 -0.47
CA GLN A 288 7.77 26.79 -0.63
C GLN A 288 8.64 26.55 0.59
N ILE A 289 8.94 25.30 0.86
CA ILE A 289 9.88 24.86 1.90
C ILE A 289 10.93 23.97 1.25
N ASP A 290 12.20 24.36 1.33
CA ASP A 290 13.34 23.55 0.97
C ASP A 290 13.99 22.96 2.22
N VAL A 291 14.20 21.65 2.24
CA VAL A 291 14.70 20.90 3.40
C VAL A 291 15.97 20.15 3.01
N TRP A 292 17.10 20.50 3.59
CA TRP A 292 18.34 19.74 3.44
C TRP A 292 18.45 18.73 4.58
N THR A 293 18.53 17.48 4.23
CA THR A 293 18.49 16.40 5.22
C THR A 293 19.21 15.15 4.70
N LYS A 294 19.60 14.29 5.64
CA LYS A 294 20.17 13.00 5.33
C LYS A 294 19.07 11.93 5.37
N PRO A 295 18.81 11.22 4.27
CA PRO A 295 17.89 10.08 4.28
C PRO A 295 18.36 9.03 5.27
N GLY A 296 17.39 8.37 5.94
CA GLY A 296 17.71 7.39 6.98
C GLY A 296 18.19 6.04 6.44
N CYS A 297 17.81 5.66 5.20
CA CYS A 297 18.11 4.34 4.64
C CYS A 297 18.26 4.34 3.09
#